data_27f23cbeea4703f3e5ec48dc560e4e1a
#
_entry.id   27f23cbeea4703f3e5ec48dc560e4e1a
#
_cell.length_a   1.000
_cell.length_b   1.000
_cell.length_c   1.000
_cell.angle_alpha   90.00
_cell.angle_beta   90.00
_cell.angle_gamma   90.00
#
_symmetry.space_group_name_H-M   'P 1'
#
loop_
_entity.id
_entity.type
_entity.pdbx_description
1 polymer ?
#
loop_
_entity_poly.entity_id
_entity_poly.type
_entity_poly.pdbx_seq_one_letter_code
_entity_poly.pdbx_strand_id
1 'polypeptide(L)'
;EQANPGWVNAAAVPEPTQRPLAHYHRRMLIETLDTARDLGRLKEILGVMVRHGFGDTVRRLGLADRLERAGQVLNWPHAAELARLEPPVQVRLALEELGPTFVKFGQILAGRADLFGPEWIAEFEKLHSHVPALPIDALRPQLREDLGDEPEAVFAWFDTAPLAAASIAQVHRARLHDGTEVIVKIRRPGIADTIEADLRLLVRLAALAEAELPTLKPYRPQQLVREFARSLKRELDLAGECRHAERIAANMAPLGFIAIPKVYWAHTRERVNVQDFIDGVPGSDLEALTPEAGFERTLLAQRGAHAVLKMIVEDGVFHADPHPGNVFYLPGNRIAFIDFGMIGRLSQRRRDELLQLLLGLVEHQPQAVADVLLDWTGDEPGVQIGQLETEIEAFVDQYHGVPLA
;
A
#
# COMPACT_ATOMS: atom_id res chain seq x y z
N GLU A 1 66.95 -49.17 -12.60
CA GLU A 1 66.48 -48.55 -13.84
C GLU A 1 64.97 -48.28 -13.73
N GLN A 2 64.63 -47.08 -13.59
CA GLN A 2 63.59 -46.33 -14.29
C GLN A 2 62.98 -45.22 -13.38
N ALA A 3 62.96 -44.08 -13.97
CA ALA A 3 62.74 -42.78 -13.42
C ALA A 3 61.32 -42.54 -12.85
N ASN A 4 61.28 -41.81 -11.76
CA ASN A 4 60.10 -41.23 -11.12
C ASN A 4 59.88 -39.81 -11.71
N PRO A 5 58.75 -39.47 -12.32
CA PRO A 5 58.47 -38.09 -12.66
C PRO A 5 57.68 -37.40 -11.54
N GLY A 6 58.23 -36.27 -11.14
CA GLY A 6 57.79 -35.43 -10.00
C GLY A 6 56.34 -34.95 -10.10
N TRP A 7 55.72 -34.85 -8.92
CA TRP A 7 54.48 -34.19 -8.66
C TRP A 7 54.72 -32.69 -8.68
N VAL A 8 54.18 -32.03 -9.71
CA VAL A 8 54.08 -30.58 -9.75
C VAL A 8 52.97 -30.16 -8.78
N ASN A 9 53.33 -29.39 -7.78
CA ASN A 9 52.42 -28.69 -6.88
C ASN A 9 51.44 -27.85 -7.70
N ALA A 10 50.18 -28.27 -7.74
CA ALA A 10 49.10 -27.41 -8.20
C ALA A 10 48.92 -26.30 -7.16
N ALA A 11 49.37 -25.11 -7.49
CA ALA A 11 49.09 -23.91 -6.72
C ALA A 11 47.56 -23.75 -6.59
N ALA A 12 47.09 -23.67 -5.34
CA ALA A 12 45.71 -23.40 -5.02
C ALA A 12 45.30 -22.08 -5.69
N VAL A 13 44.33 -22.17 -6.58
CA VAL A 13 43.64 -20.99 -7.13
C VAL A 13 42.90 -20.36 -5.96
N PRO A 14 43.16 -19.09 -5.60
CA PRO A 14 42.41 -18.44 -4.53
C PRO A 14 40.95 -18.31 -4.97
N GLU A 15 40.03 -18.76 -4.10
CA GLU A 15 38.59 -18.52 -4.27
C GLU A 15 38.36 -17.03 -4.51
N PRO A 16 37.49 -16.67 -5.48
CA PRO A 16 37.17 -15.28 -5.75
C PRO A 16 36.49 -14.70 -4.51
N THR A 17 37.21 -13.82 -3.83
CA THR A 17 36.71 -13.08 -2.66
C THR A 17 35.46 -12.30 -3.08
N GLN A 18 34.31 -12.64 -2.49
CA GLN A 18 33.01 -11.96 -2.69
C GLN A 18 32.98 -10.48 -2.21
N ARG A 19 34.14 -9.93 -1.85
CA ARG A 19 34.28 -8.54 -1.36
C ARG A 19 34.11 -7.40 -2.38
N PRO A 20 34.29 -7.54 -3.72
CA PRO A 20 34.20 -6.39 -4.63
C PRO A 20 32.78 -5.86 -4.83
N LEU A 21 31.75 -6.71 -4.83
CA LEU A 21 30.36 -6.30 -5.10
C LEU A 21 29.73 -5.51 -3.95
N ALA A 22 29.97 -5.90 -2.70
CA ALA A 22 29.49 -5.18 -1.53
C ALA A 22 30.07 -3.76 -1.43
N HIS A 23 31.37 -3.59 -1.73
CA HIS A 23 31.99 -2.28 -1.82
C HIS A 23 31.42 -1.43 -2.95
N TYR A 24 31.07 -2.02 -4.08
CA TYR A 24 30.48 -1.33 -5.22
C TYR A 24 29.06 -0.84 -4.89
N HIS A 25 28.20 -1.68 -4.32
CA HIS A 25 26.84 -1.29 -3.90
C HIS A 25 26.85 -0.23 -2.80
N ARG A 26 27.75 -0.35 -1.82
CA ARG A 26 27.95 0.67 -0.78
C ARG A 26 28.41 2.00 -1.34
N ARG A 27 29.33 1.98 -2.30
CA ARG A 27 29.84 3.18 -2.95
C ARG A 27 28.77 3.84 -3.81
N MET A 28 28.02 3.05 -4.55
CA MET A 28 26.90 3.51 -5.38
C MET A 28 25.77 4.14 -4.55
N LEU A 29 25.45 3.59 -3.37
CA LEU A 29 24.44 4.17 -2.46
C LEU A 29 24.79 5.60 -2.05
N ILE A 30 26.05 5.93 -2.04
CA ILE A 30 26.60 7.16 -1.47
C ILE A 30 26.98 8.18 -2.51
N GLU A 31 27.61 7.74 -3.60
CA GLU A 31 28.02 8.63 -4.70
C GLU A 31 26.80 9.19 -5.47
N THR A 32 25.64 8.59 -5.29
CA THR A 32 24.37 9.01 -5.90
C THR A 32 23.38 9.66 -4.92
N LEU A 33 23.80 9.99 -3.68
CA LEU A 33 23.02 10.88 -2.80
C LEU A 33 23.16 12.31 -3.33
N ASP A 34 22.19 12.70 -4.17
CA ASP A 34 22.28 13.92 -4.96
C ASP A 34 22.11 15.22 -4.15
N THR A 35 21.65 15.13 -2.89
CA THR A 35 21.37 16.29 -2.06
C THR A 35 21.73 16.14 -0.58
N ALA A 36 22.04 17.27 0.08
CA ALA A 36 22.19 17.32 1.55
C ALA A 36 20.92 16.84 2.29
N ARG A 37 19.76 16.95 1.65
CA ARG A 37 18.45 16.48 2.14
C ARG A 37 18.38 14.96 2.24
N ASP A 38 18.85 14.24 1.20
CA ASP A 38 18.88 12.75 1.20
C ASP A 38 19.82 12.24 2.29
N LEU A 39 20.96 12.91 2.53
CA LEU A 39 21.89 12.57 3.63
C LEU A 39 21.25 12.79 5.02
N GLY A 40 20.53 13.90 5.19
CA GLY A 40 19.79 14.18 6.43
C GLY A 40 18.75 13.11 6.71
N ARG A 41 17.95 12.76 5.70
CA ARG A 41 16.90 11.76 5.81
C ARG A 41 17.46 10.34 6.03
N LEU A 42 18.56 9.97 5.37
CA LEU A 42 19.24 8.69 5.63
C LEU A 42 19.70 8.59 7.08
N LYS A 43 20.26 9.66 7.66
CA LYS A 43 20.67 9.68 9.08
C LYS A 43 19.49 9.48 10.01
N GLU A 44 18.36 10.12 9.72
CA GLU A 44 17.13 9.97 10.49
C GLU A 44 16.64 8.52 10.44
N ILE A 45 16.53 7.92 9.25
CA ILE A 45 16.14 6.51 9.07
C ILE A 45 17.03 5.57 9.85
N LEU A 46 18.36 5.71 9.70
CA LEU A 46 19.32 4.87 10.42
C LEU A 46 19.24 5.09 11.93
N GLY A 47 18.99 6.33 12.36
CA GLY A 47 18.79 6.68 13.75
C GLY A 47 17.57 5.98 14.35
N VAL A 48 16.45 6.00 13.67
CA VAL A 48 15.22 5.28 14.06
C VAL A 48 15.50 3.78 14.14
N MET A 49 16.10 3.19 13.10
CA MET A 49 16.42 1.76 13.09
C MET A 49 17.25 1.34 14.31
N VAL A 50 18.26 2.13 14.68
CA VAL A 50 19.09 1.82 15.85
C VAL A 50 18.30 1.93 17.15
N ARG A 51 17.46 2.97 17.31
CA ARG A 51 16.59 3.13 18.49
C ARG A 51 15.65 1.94 18.69
N HIS A 52 15.12 1.39 17.61
CA HIS A 52 14.18 0.27 17.64
C HIS A 52 14.86 -1.12 17.60
N GLY A 53 16.17 -1.21 17.93
CA GLY A 53 16.86 -2.49 18.11
C GLY A 53 17.55 -3.05 16.86
N PHE A 54 17.50 -2.37 15.73
CA PHE A 54 18.12 -2.84 14.47
C PHE A 54 19.57 -2.39 14.28
N GLY A 55 20.28 -2.03 15.37
CA GLY A 55 21.67 -1.58 15.31
C GLY A 55 22.64 -2.58 14.69
N ASP A 56 22.45 -3.88 14.94
CA ASP A 56 23.25 -4.93 14.32
C ASP A 56 23.02 -5.04 12.82
N THR A 57 21.78 -4.86 12.35
CA THR A 57 21.44 -4.81 10.94
C THR A 57 22.12 -3.62 10.26
N VAL A 58 22.08 -2.44 10.89
CA VAL A 58 22.75 -1.23 10.41
C VAL A 58 24.27 -1.44 10.31
N ARG A 59 24.88 -2.14 11.29
CA ARG A 59 26.30 -2.51 11.26
C ARG A 59 26.63 -3.48 10.13
N ARG A 60 25.82 -4.54 9.96
CA ARG A 60 26.01 -5.54 8.88
C ARG A 60 25.92 -4.89 7.49
N LEU A 61 25.01 -3.93 7.32
CA LEU A 61 24.90 -3.14 6.10
C LEU A 61 26.09 -2.16 5.91
N GLY A 62 27.00 -2.05 6.89
CA GLY A 62 28.17 -1.15 6.85
C GLY A 62 27.82 0.32 6.84
N LEU A 63 26.65 0.70 7.40
CA LEU A 63 26.17 2.07 7.47
C LEU A 63 26.51 2.76 8.81
N ALA A 64 27.02 1.99 9.82
CA ALA A 64 27.34 2.48 11.16
C ALA A 64 28.46 3.54 11.17
N ASP A 65 29.57 3.33 10.42
CA ASP A 65 30.71 4.26 10.35
C ASP A 65 30.33 5.69 9.93
N ARG A 66 29.16 5.86 9.33
CA ARG A 66 28.66 7.16 8.89
C ARG A 66 27.87 7.88 9.96
N LEU A 67 27.13 7.13 10.78
CA LEU A 67 26.49 7.66 11.99
C LEU A 67 27.55 8.17 12.97
N GLU A 68 28.65 7.43 13.16
CA GLU A 68 29.78 7.82 14.02
C GLU A 68 30.49 9.08 13.50
N ARG A 69 30.79 9.12 12.20
CA ARG A 69 31.40 10.32 11.56
C ARG A 69 30.49 11.55 11.59
N ALA A 70 29.20 11.38 11.78
CA ALA A 70 28.24 12.47 11.92
C ALA A 70 28.13 12.99 13.37
N GLY A 71 28.95 12.51 14.32
CA GLY A 71 29.02 13.00 15.70
C GLY A 71 27.84 12.61 16.58
N GLN A 72 27.02 11.67 16.16
CA GLN A 72 25.95 11.13 16.99
C GLN A 72 26.50 9.93 17.78
N VAL A 73 26.86 10.18 19.04
CA VAL A 73 27.13 9.13 20.00
C VAL A 73 25.82 8.35 20.25
N LEU A 74 25.81 7.05 19.90
CA LEU A 74 24.65 6.14 19.94
C LEU A 74 24.24 5.78 21.40
N ASN A 75 24.09 6.76 22.27
CA ASN A 75 23.70 6.54 23.66
C ASN A 75 22.28 7.11 23.84
N TRP A 76 21.26 6.30 23.49
CA TRP A 76 19.86 6.69 23.66
C TRP A 76 19.23 5.92 24.82
N PRO A 77 18.65 6.63 25.83
CA PRO A 77 18.19 6.04 27.08
C PRO A 77 17.06 5.01 26.93
N HIS A 78 16.31 5.00 25.84
CA HIS A 78 15.18 4.07 25.63
C HIS A 78 15.48 2.93 24.64
N ALA A 79 16.64 2.92 23.99
CA ALA A 79 16.96 1.87 23.00
C ALA A 79 16.98 0.46 23.62
N ALA A 80 17.36 0.33 24.88
CA ALA A 80 17.39 -0.94 25.60
C ALA A 80 15.98 -1.48 25.94
N GLU A 81 15.00 -0.62 26.13
CA GLU A 81 13.61 -1.02 26.36
C GLU A 81 12.94 -1.44 25.06
N LEU A 82 13.11 -0.67 24.00
CA LEU A 82 12.58 -0.98 22.67
C LEU A 82 13.20 -2.26 22.10
N ALA A 83 14.47 -2.53 22.35
CA ALA A 83 15.15 -3.75 21.91
C ALA A 83 14.65 -5.04 22.61
N ARG A 84 13.83 -4.92 23.67
CA ARG A 84 13.22 -6.07 24.34
C ARG A 84 11.82 -6.43 23.80
N LEU A 85 11.25 -5.59 22.95
CA LEU A 85 9.97 -5.86 22.32
C LEU A 85 10.11 -6.95 21.26
N GLU A 86 9.01 -7.63 20.95
CA GLU A 86 8.98 -8.58 19.84
C GLU A 86 9.28 -7.89 18.51
N PRO A 87 9.99 -8.55 17.58
CA PRO A 87 10.40 -7.93 16.31
C PRO A 87 9.28 -7.27 15.50
N PRO A 88 8.04 -7.85 15.40
CA PRO A 88 6.93 -7.19 14.69
C PRO A 88 6.56 -5.83 15.31
N VAL A 89 6.53 -5.75 16.65
CA VAL A 89 6.22 -4.51 17.37
C VAL A 89 7.31 -3.46 17.14
N GLN A 90 8.60 -3.88 17.19
CA GLN A 90 9.74 -2.98 16.93
C GLN A 90 9.65 -2.36 15.53
N VAL A 91 9.34 -3.17 14.52
CA VAL A 91 9.22 -2.70 13.13
C VAL A 91 8.04 -1.74 13.01
N ARG A 92 6.86 -2.07 13.57
CA ARG A 92 5.71 -1.17 13.54
C ARG A 92 6.04 0.20 14.12
N LEU A 93 6.59 0.24 15.34
CA LEU A 93 6.96 1.50 16.00
C LEU A 93 8.03 2.28 15.22
N ALA A 94 8.98 1.60 14.58
CA ALA A 94 9.96 2.24 13.71
C ALA A 94 9.29 2.86 12.48
N LEU A 95 8.33 2.18 11.84
CA LEU A 95 7.57 2.70 10.70
C LEU A 95 6.72 3.92 11.08
N GLU A 96 6.09 3.91 12.26
CA GLU A 96 5.33 5.05 12.80
C GLU A 96 6.25 6.26 13.01
N GLU A 97 7.40 6.07 13.64
CA GLU A 97 8.36 7.16 13.89
C GLU A 97 8.98 7.71 12.59
N LEU A 98 9.20 6.88 11.58
CA LEU A 98 9.70 7.28 10.27
C LEU A 98 8.70 8.11 9.46
N GLY A 99 7.42 8.04 9.82
CA GLY A 99 6.38 8.90 9.27
C GLY A 99 5.61 8.34 8.08
N PRO A 100 4.86 9.21 7.36
CA PRO A 100 3.78 8.80 6.46
C PRO A 100 4.16 7.80 5.38
N THR A 101 5.31 7.97 4.73
CA THR A 101 5.81 7.05 3.69
C THR A 101 5.97 5.64 4.23
N PHE A 102 6.55 5.52 5.43
CA PHE A 102 6.86 4.23 6.05
C PHE A 102 5.62 3.59 6.68
N VAL A 103 4.72 4.38 7.25
CA VAL A 103 3.40 3.91 7.70
C VAL A 103 2.65 3.29 6.52
N LYS A 104 2.58 3.97 5.38
CA LYS A 104 1.93 3.45 4.18
C LYS A 104 2.62 2.20 3.64
N PHE A 105 3.96 2.12 3.75
CA PHE A 105 4.69 0.90 3.39
C PHE A 105 4.26 -0.28 4.26
N GLY A 106 4.19 -0.10 5.58
CA GLY A 106 3.72 -1.13 6.51
C GLY A 106 2.28 -1.55 6.28
N GLN A 107 1.37 -0.61 5.92
CA GLN A 107 -0.01 -0.94 5.55
C GLN A 107 -0.08 -1.85 4.31
N ILE A 108 0.78 -1.65 3.32
CA ILE A 108 0.87 -2.55 2.15
C ILE A 108 1.42 -3.92 2.57
N LEU A 109 2.37 -3.97 3.51
CA LEU A 109 2.89 -5.24 4.04
C LEU A 109 1.83 -6.01 4.82
N ALA A 110 0.86 -5.35 5.46
CA ALA A 110 -0.28 -6.00 6.11
C ALA A 110 -1.12 -6.86 5.14
N GLY A 111 -1.17 -6.50 3.86
CA GLY A 111 -1.83 -7.30 2.80
C GLY A 111 -0.99 -8.47 2.27
N ARG A 112 0.22 -8.72 2.80
CA ARG A 112 1.17 -9.71 2.27
C ARG A 112 1.32 -10.91 3.22
N ALA A 113 0.20 -11.58 3.49
CA ALA A 113 0.18 -12.83 4.27
C ALA A 113 0.99 -13.98 3.62
N ASP A 114 1.33 -13.85 2.34
CA ASP A 114 2.23 -14.74 1.62
C ASP A 114 3.71 -14.59 2.07
N LEU A 115 4.07 -13.44 2.65
CA LEU A 115 5.44 -13.12 3.07
C LEU A 115 5.61 -13.06 4.59
N PHE A 116 4.56 -12.71 5.32
CA PHE A 116 4.63 -12.43 6.75
C PHE A 116 3.67 -13.30 7.55
N GLY A 117 4.12 -13.83 8.68
CA GLY A 117 3.27 -14.59 9.60
C GLY A 117 2.18 -13.74 10.26
N PRO A 118 1.15 -14.40 10.87
CA PRO A 118 -0.01 -13.71 11.47
C PRO A 118 0.37 -12.63 12.49
N GLU A 119 1.42 -12.84 13.26
CA GLU A 119 1.91 -11.90 14.28
C GLU A 119 2.43 -10.59 13.66
N TRP A 120 3.03 -10.65 12.47
CA TRP A 120 3.47 -9.48 11.71
C TRP A 120 2.29 -8.73 11.11
N ILE A 121 1.37 -9.48 10.50
CA ILE A 121 0.16 -8.91 9.89
C ILE A 121 -0.64 -8.15 10.96
N ALA A 122 -0.88 -8.78 12.13
CA ALA A 122 -1.60 -8.15 13.23
C ALA A 122 -0.95 -6.85 13.75
N GLU A 123 0.38 -6.75 13.69
CA GLU A 123 1.08 -5.50 14.04
C GLU A 123 0.99 -4.46 12.92
N PHE A 124 1.14 -4.86 11.66
CA PHE A 124 1.02 -3.94 10.53
C PHE A 124 -0.39 -3.37 10.36
N GLU A 125 -1.43 -4.13 10.68
CA GLU A 125 -2.83 -3.67 10.70
C GLU A 125 -3.09 -2.56 11.72
N LYS A 126 -2.27 -2.45 12.78
CA LYS A 126 -2.35 -1.36 13.76
C LYS A 126 -1.77 -0.04 13.25
N LEU A 127 -1.09 -0.04 12.09
CA LEU A 127 -0.54 1.18 11.51
C LEU A 127 -1.66 2.10 11.02
N HIS A 128 -1.87 3.16 11.72
CA HIS A 128 -2.88 4.16 11.38
C HIS A 128 -2.24 5.42 10.81
N SER A 129 -2.82 5.95 9.74
CA SER A 129 -2.39 7.22 9.14
C SER A 129 -2.94 8.44 9.90
N HIS A 130 -2.93 8.42 11.25
CA HIS A 130 -3.33 9.58 12.03
C HIS A 130 -2.25 10.64 12.00
N VAL A 131 -2.33 11.52 11.03
CA VAL A 131 -1.43 12.68 10.93
C VAL A 131 -2.22 13.92 11.34
N PRO A 132 -1.70 14.76 12.26
CA PRO A 132 -2.38 16.00 12.63
C PRO A 132 -2.73 16.83 11.39
N ALA A 133 -3.92 17.42 11.42
CA ALA A 133 -4.34 18.32 10.36
C ALA A 133 -3.41 19.54 10.30
N LEU A 134 -3.11 19.96 9.09
CA LEU A 134 -2.43 21.25 8.88
C LEU A 134 -3.45 22.38 9.02
N PRO A 135 -3.03 23.54 9.59
CA PRO A 135 -3.87 24.72 9.58
C PRO A 135 -4.11 25.17 8.13
N ILE A 136 -5.31 25.73 7.88
CA ILE A 136 -5.71 26.12 6.52
C ILE A 136 -4.71 27.10 5.88
N ASP A 137 -4.09 27.97 6.67
CA ASP A 137 -3.11 28.94 6.18
C ASP A 137 -1.87 28.29 5.56
N ALA A 138 -1.52 27.08 5.99
CA ALA A 138 -0.45 26.31 5.36
C ALA A 138 -0.83 25.73 3.98
N LEU A 139 -2.13 25.57 3.72
CA LEU A 139 -2.66 25.04 2.45
C LEU A 139 -3.00 26.15 1.46
N ARG A 140 -3.31 27.38 1.92
CA ARG A 140 -3.76 28.50 1.10
C ARG A 140 -2.89 28.80 -0.13
N PRO A 141 -1.56 28.86 -0.01
CA PRO A 141 -0.72 29.16 -1.19
C PRO A 141 -0.93 28.14 -2.32
N GLN A 142 -1.00 26.85 -1.97
CA GLN A 142 -1.23 25.78 -2.95
C GLN A 142 -2.67 25.81 -3.48
N LEU A 143 -3.66 26.02 -2.61
CA LEU A 143 -5.06 26.14 -3.04
C LEU A 143 -5.27 27.29 -4.01
N ARG A 144 -4.72 28.47 -3.73
CA ARG A 144 -4.79 29.62 -4.64
C ARG A 144 -4.18 29.33 -5.99
N GLU A 145 -3.03 28.65 -6.01
CA GLU A 145 -2.37 28.26 -7.26
C GLU A 145 -3.22 27.28 -8.07
N ASP A 146 -3.80 26.26 -7.43
CA ASP A 146 -4.54 25.19 -8.09
C ASP A 146 -5.97 25.59 -8.48
N LEU A 147 -6.63 26.40 -7.66
CA LEU A 147 -8.00 26.88 -7.91
C LEU A 147 -8.06 28.15 -8.77
N GLY A 148 -6.95 28.91 -8.80
CA GLY A 148 -6.83 30.20 -9.51
C GLY A 148 -7.31 31.41 -8.71
N ASP A 149 -7.89 31.21 -7.52
CA ASP A 149 -8.33 32.26 -6.59
C ASP A 149 -8.38 31.71 -5.15
N GLU A 150 -8.72 32.54 -4.17
CA GLU A 150 -8.93 32.12 -2.78
C GLU A 150 -10.12 31.16 -2.69
N PRO A 151 -10.07 30.17 -1.78
CA PRO A 151 -11.17 29.23 -1.61
C PRO A 151 -12.54 29.89 -1.37
N GLU A 152 -12.55 30.99 -0.61
CA GLU A 152 -13.76 31.75 -0.30
C GLU A 152 -14.35 32.52 -1.51
N ALA A 153 -13.57 32.69 -2.58
CA ALA A 153 -14.04 33.25 -3.85
C ALA A 153 -14.56 32.14 -4.79
N VAL A 154 -13.91 30.98 -4.75
CA VAL A 154 -14.26 29.81 -5.60
C VAL A 154 -15.51 29.10 -5.10
N PHE A 155 -15.66 29.00 -3.77
CA PHE A 155 -16.80 28.33 -3.12
C PHE A 155 -17.71 29.33 -2.42
N ALA A 156 -19.00 29.12 -2.47
CA ALA A 156 -19.97 29.92 -1.70
C ALA A 156 -19.77 29.81 -0.19
N TRP A 157 -19.22 28.66 0.24
CA TRP A 157 -18.77 28.40 1.60
C TRP A 157 -17.64 27.36 1.59
N PHE A 158 -16.65 27.54 2.43
CA PHE A 158 -15.54 26.63 2.61
C PHE A 158 -15.27 26.45 4.10
N ASP A 159 -15.27 25.18 4.59
CA ASP A 159 -14.96 24.88 5.97
C ASP A 159 -13.45 24.85 6.18
N THR A 160 -12.94 25.72 7.04
CA THR A 160 -11.51 25.76 7.38
C THR A 160 -11.09 24.63 8.31
N ALA A 161 -12.04 24.01 9.03
CA ALA A 161 -11.82 22.80 9.82
C ALA A 161 -11.86 21.57 8.89
N PRO A 162 -10.84 20.70 8.90
CA PRO A 162 -10.87 19.52 8.03
C PRO A 162 -11.89 18.49 8.53
N LEU A 163 -12.62 17.89 7.61
CA LEU A 163 -13.49 16.74 7.85
C LEU A 163 -12.64 15.49 8.19
N ALA A 164 -11.51 15.33 7.53
CA ALA A 164 -10.57 14.25 7.75
C ALA A 164 -9.14 14.66 7.37
N ALA A 165 -8.15 14.07 8.04
CA ALA A 165 -6.74 14.28 7.73
C ALA A 165 -6.03 12.92 7.65
N ALA A 166 -5.38 12.67 6.51
CA ALA A 166 -4.60 11.48 6.24
C ALA A 166 -3.12 11.83 5.98
N SER A 167 -2.31 10.83 5.74
CA SER A 167 -0.86 10.97 5.53
C SER A 167 -0.51 11.86 4.34
N ILE A 168 -1.24 11.79 3.24
CA ILE A 168 -0.94 12.46 1.98
C ILE A 168 -1.82 13.70 1.76
N ALA A 169 -3.06 13.67 2.23
CA ALA A 169 -4.05 14.70 1.97
C ALA A 169 -4.93 14.96 3.19
N GLN A 170 -5.64 16.08 3.19
CA GLN A 170 -6.75 16.34 4.10
C GLN A 170 -7.98 16.79 3.30
N VAL A 171 -9.15 16.57 3.89
CA VAL A 171 -10.45 16.76 3.24
C VAL A 171 -11.23 17.83 3.99
N HIS A 172 -11.75 18.80 3.27
CA HIS A 172 -12.60 19.88 3.77
C HIS A 172 -13.98 19.80 3.13
N ARG A 173 -15.01 20.24 3.84
CA ARG A 173 -16.32 20.47 3.25
C ARG A 173 -16.36 21.83 2.57
N ALA A 174 -17.12 21.91 1.48
CA ALA A 174 -17.37 23.17 0.81
C ALA A 174 -18.76 23.13 0.14
N ARG A 175 -19.22 24.30 -0.32
CA ARG A 175 -20.44 24.42 -1.09
C ARG A 175 -20.16 25.25 -2.32
N LEU A 176 -20.57 24.78 -3.48
CA LEU A 176 -20.51 25.51 -4.73
C LEU A 176 -21.56 26.65 -4.76
N HIS A 177 -21.40 27.61 -5.68
CA HIS A 177 -22.32 28.74 -5.80
C HIS A 177 -23.75 28.34 -6.23
N ASP A 178 -23.93 27.16 -6.81
CA ASP A 178 -25.25 26.58 -7.13
C ASP A 178 -25.91 25.86 -5.93
N GLY A 179 -25.24 25.85 -4.77
CA GLY A 179 -25.71 25.21 -3.55
C GLY A 179 -25.27 23.75 -3.36
N THR A 180 -24.57 23.16 -4.31
CA THR A 180 -24.12 21.77 -4.24
C THR A 180 -23.07 21.59 -3.13
N GLU A 181 -23.31 20.62 -2.24
CA GLU A 181 -22.35 20.23 -1.20
C GLU A 181 -21.24 19.37 -1.82
N VAL A 182 -19.99 19.75 -1.55
CA VAL A 182 -18.80 19.07 -2.07
C VAL A 182 -17.76 18.84 -0.98
N ILE A 183 -16.85 17.92 -1.25
CA ILE A 183 -15.57 17.83 -0.52
C ILE A 183 -14.45 18.40 -1.38
N VAL A 184 -13.47 18.96 -0.71
CA VAL A 184 -12.21 19.43 -1.30
C VAL A 184 -11.10 18.63 -0.63
N LYS A 185 -10.55 17.64 -1.35
CA LYS A 185 -9.39 16.84 -0.93
C LYS A 185 -8.13 17.57 -1.39
N ILE A 186 -7.26 17.90 -0.47
CA ILE A 186 -6.10 18.75 -0.68
C ILE A 186 -4.84 17.98 -0.34
N ARG A 187 -3.93 17.79 -1.29
CA ARG A 187 -2.63 17.17 -1.04
C ARG A 187 -1.80 18.07 -0.12
N ARG A 188 -1.13 17.48 0.87
CA ARG A 188 -0.27 18.23 1.79
C ARG A 188 0.89 18.89 1.03
N PRO A 189 1.16 20.18 1.24
CA PRO A 189 2.29 20.86 0.63
C PRO A 189 3.62 20.18 0.97
N GLY A 190 4.50 20.02 -0.02
CA GLY A 190 5.83 19.45 0.16
C GLY A 190 5.87 17.92 0.39
N ILE A 191 4.71 17.24 0.51
CA ILE A 191 4.66 15.80 0.77
C ILE A 191 5.26 14.99 -0.40
N ALA A 192 5.06 15.43 -1.64
CA ALA A 192 5.61 14.76 -2.82
C ALA A 192 7.16 14.69 -2.77
N ASP A 193 7.82 15.80 -2.43
CA ASP A 193 9.29 15.86 -2.32
C ASP A 193 9.81 14.95 -1.21
N THR A 194 9.08 14.88 -0.08
CA THR A 194 9.41 13.99 1.04
C THR A 194 9.29 12.53 0.65
N ILE A 195 8.17 12.16 0.02
CA ILE A 195 7.93 10.81 -0.47
C ILE A 195 8.97 10.41 -1.51
N GLU A 196 9.32 11.29 -2.44
CA GLU A 196 10.35 10.99 -3.44
C GLU A 196 11.73 10.75 -2.81
N ALA A 197 12.12 11.55 -1.81
CA ALA A 197 13.36 11.34 -1.07
C ALA A 197 13.33 9.98 -0.33
N ASP A 198 12.24 9.66 0.36
CA ASP A 198 12.07 8.39 1.06
C ASP A 198 12.13 7.20 0.09
N LEU A 199 11.44 7.28 -1.04
CA LEU A 199 11.43 6.23 -2.06
C LEU A 199 12.82 6.00 -2.68
N ARG A 200 13.58 7.07 -2.96
CA ARG A 200 14.97 6.93 -3.43
C ARG A 200 15.82 6.17 -2.42
N LEU A 201 15.69 6.49 -1.14
CA LEU A 201 16.41 5.82 -0.06
C LEU A 201 15.97 4.38 0.12
N LEU A 202 14.65 4.11 0.12
CA LEU A 202 14.10 2.77 0.26
C LEU A 202 14.56 1.83 -0.87
N VAL A 203 14.57 2.29 -2.13
CA VAL A 203 15.07 1.50 -3.27
C VAL A 203 16.52 1.11 -3.07
N ARG A 204 17.34 2.02 -2.58
CA ARG A 204 18.77 1.77 -2.33
C ARG A 204 18.99 0.85 -1.14
N LEU A 205 18.25 1.07 -0.04
CA LEU A 205 18.31 0.21 1.14
C LEU A 205 17.84 -1.21 0.83
N ALA A 206 16.78 -1.37 0.03
CA ALA A 206 16.30 -2.67 -0.41
C ALA A 206 17.34 -3.41 -1.26
N ALA A 207 18.02 -2.71 -2.18
CA ALA A 207 19.09 -3.30 -2.98
C ALA A 207 20.29 -3.75 -2.11
N LEU A 208 20.67 -2.92 -1.14
CA LEU A 208 21.74 -3.25 -0.21
C LEU A 208 21.35 -4.42 0.71
N ALA A 209 20.13 -4.41 1.24
CA ALA A 209 19.62 -5.47 2.09
C ALA A 209 19.56 -6.82 1.37
N GLU A 210 19.09 -6.84 0.11
CA GLU A 210 19.03 -8.06 -0.70
C GLU A 210 20.43 -8.61 -1.03
N ALA A 211 21.42 -7.73 -1.19
CA ALA A 211 22.82 -8.11 -1.47
C ALA A 211 23.55 -8.62 -0.22
N GLU A 212 23.37 -7.95 0.93
CA GLU A 212 24.15 -8.19 2.16
C GLU A 212 23.49 -9.15 3.16
N LEU A 213 22.15 -9.32 3.06
CA LEU A 213 21.36 -10.14 3.98
C LEU A 213 20.67 -11.29 3.22
N PRO A 214 21.34 -12.46 3.07
CA PRO A 214 20.77 -13.59 2.34
C PRO A 214 19.40 -14.06 2.85
N THR A 215 19.13 -13.86 4.15
CA THR A 215 17.85 -14.18 4.80
C THR A 215 16.67 -13.35 4.29
N LEU A 216 16.93 -12.20 3.65
CA LEU A 216 15.87 -11.35 3.09
C LEU A 216 15.59 -11.61 1.60
N LYS A 217 16.41 -12.41 0.91
CA LYS A 217 16.21 -12.71 -0.52
C LYS A 217 14.85 -13.34 -0.84
N PRO A 218 14.29 -14.27 -0.04
CA PRO A 218 12.97 -14.83 -0.28
C PRO A 218 11.85 -13.77 -0.33
N TYR A 219 12.01 -12.71 0.45
CA TYR A 219 11.03 -11.60 0.52
C TYR A 219 11.12 -10.62 -0.66
N ARG A 220 12.11 -10.77 -1.55
CA ARG A 220 12.31 -9.91 -2.75
C ARG A 220 12.18 -8.41 -2.46
N PRO A 221 12.98 -7.85 -1.51
CA PRO A 221 12.77 -6.47 -1.02
C PRO A 221 12.81 -5.41 -2.11
N GLN A 222 13.65 -5.57 -3.14
CA GLN A 222 13.67 -4.64 -4.27
C GLN A 222 12.37 -4.64 -5.07
N GLN A 223 11.74 -5.79 -5.25
CA GLN A 223 10.46 -5.90 -5.95
C GLN A 223 9.35 -5.24 -5.11
N LEU A 224 9.28 -5.55 -3.82
CA LEU A 224 8.32 -4.93 -2.89
C LEU A 224 8.40 -3.40 -2.91
N VAL A 225 9.60 -2.85 -2.80
CA VAL A 225 9.80 -1.39 -2.81
C VAL A 225 9.45 -0.78 -4.16
N ARG A 226 9.72 -1.46 -5.28
CA ARG A 226 9.31 -0.98 -6.61
C ARG A 226 7.79 -0.96 -6.78
N GLU A 227 7.09 -1.96 -6.29
CA GLU A 227 5.62 -2.01 -6.31
C GLU A 227 5.03 -0.92 -5.43
N PHE A 228 5.56 -0.78 -4.22
CA PHE A 228 5.21 0.30 -3.30
C PHE A 228 5.41 1.67 -3.92
N ALA A 229 6.58 1.94 -4.49
CA ALA A 229 6.89 3.23 -5.12
C ALA A 229 5.90 3.58 -6.24
N ARG A 230 5.50 2.58 -7.03
CA ARG A 230 4.47 2.77 -8.08
C ARG A 230 3.09 3.07 -7.50
N SER A 231 2.72 2.40 -6.41
CA SER A 231 1.44 2.64 -5.74
C SER A 231 1.40 4.03 -5.12
N LEU A 232 2.43 4.38 -4.33
CA LEU A 232 2.48 5.66 -3.62
C LEU A 232 2.54 6.87 -4.56
N LYS A 233 3.26 6.76 -5.69
CA LYS A 233 3.27 7.81 -6.72
C LYS A 233 1.90 8.04 -7.36
N ARG A 234 1.07 6.99 -7.47
CA ARG A 234 -0.30 7.14 -7.96
C ARG A 234 -1.19 7.87 -6.97
N GLU A 235 -1.00 7.64 -5.67
CA GLU A 235 -1.75 8.35 -4.62
C GLU A 235 -1.45 9.86 -4.55
N LEU A 236 -0.32 10.31 -5.09
CA LEU A 236 0.02 11.73 -5.17
C LEU A 236 -0.77 12.48 -6.27
N ASP A 237 -1.32 11.79 -7.26
CA ASP A 237 -2.13 12.38 -8.35
C ASP A 237 -3.62 12.27 -8.04
N LEU A 238 -4.17 13.28 -7.35
CA LEU A 238 -5.60 13.34 -7.02
C LEU A 238 -6.48 13.45 -8.27
N ALA A 239 -5.99 14.04 -9.37
CA ALA A 239 -6.70 14.03 -10.63
C ALA A 239 -6.74 12.62 -11.26
N GLY A 240 -5.69 11.81 -11.04
CA GLY A 240 -5.67 10.40 -11.39
C GLY A 240 -6.76 9.60 -10.68
N GLU A 241 -6.91 9.82 -9.37
CA GLU A 241 -7.99 9.24 -8.57
C GLU A 241 -9.38 9.60 -9.15
N CYS A 242 -9.58 10.87 -9.53
CA CYS A 242 -10.83 11.33 -10.14
C CYS A 242 -11.13 10.63 -11.47
N ARG A 243 -10.14 10.43 -12.34
CA ARG A 243 -10.30 9.68 -13.59
C ARG A 243 -10.69 8.21 -13.34
N HIS A 244 -10.18 7.63 -12.27
CA HIS A 244 -10.57 6.28 -11.84
C HIS A 244 -12.01 6.24 -11.37
N ALA A 245 -12.41 7.21 -10.53
CA ALA A 245 -13.79 7.35 -10.05
C ALA A 245 -14.80 7.45 -11.22
N GLU A 246 -14.55 8.33 -12.19
CA GLU A 246 -15.43 8.48 -13.36
C GLU A 246 -15.52 7.21 -14.20
N ARG A 247 -14.41 6.48 -14.38
CA ARG A 247 -14.42 5.21 -15.10
C ARG A 247 -15.29 4.18 -14.41
N ILE A 248 -15.16 4.04 -13.08
CA ILE A 248 -15.99 3.10 -12.30
C ILE A 248 -17.43 3.59 -12.28
N ALA A 249 -17.69 4.90 -12.17
CA ALA A 249 -19.03 5.48 -12.26
C ALA A 249 -19.74 5.09 -13.58
N ALA A 250 -19.05 5.21 -14.71
CA ALA A 250 -19.60 4.83 -16.01
C ALA A 250 -19.92 3.33 -16.08
N ASN A 251 -19.05 2.47 -15.54
CA ASN A 251 -19.26 1.02 -15.49
C ASN A 251 -20.43 0.63 -14.57
N MET A 252 -20.61 1.36 -13.44
CA MET A 252 -21.63 1.07 -12.44
C MET A 252 -22.99 1.73 -12.74
N ALA A 253 -23.05 2.65 -13.69
CA ALA A 253 -24.28 3.37 -14.04
C ALA A 253 -25.51 2.45 -14.30
N PRO A 254 -25.36 1.26 -14.94
CA PRO A 254 -26.49 0.35 -15.15
C PRO A 254 -27.11 -0.19 -13.87
N LEU A 255 -26.37 -0.24 -12.76
CA LEU A 255 -26.85 -0.81 -11.51
C LEU A 255 -27.80 0.10 -10.71
N GLY A 256 -27.90 1.37 -11.01
CA GLY A 256 -28.82 2.33 -10.39
C GLY A 256 -28.76 2.48 -8.86
N PHE A 257 -28.32 1.45 -8.15
CA PHE A 257 -28.17 1.43 -6.68
C PHE A 257 -26.74 1.73 -6.21
N ILE A 258 -25.79 1.90 -7.14
CA ILE A 258 -24.43 2.34 -6.82
C ILE A 258 -24.31 3.83 -7.08
N ALA A 259 -23.69 4.53 -6.14
CA ALA A 259 -23.34 5.94 -6.25
C ALA A 259 -21.81 6.11 -6.23
N ILE A 260 -21.31 6.89 -7.15
CA ILE A 260 -19.91 7.34 -7.16
C ILE A 260 -19.93 8.86 -7.18
N PRO A 261 -19.16 9.56 -6.34
CA PRO A 261 -19.14 11.01 -6.30
C PRO A 261 -18.82 11.61 -7.68
N LYS A 262 -19.60 12.59 -8.11
CA LYS A 262 -19.32 13.35 -9.32
C LYS A 262 -18.09 14.23 -9.10
N VAL A 263 -17.21 14.29 -10.09
CA VAL A 263 -16.00 15.13 -10.07
C VAL A 263 -16.28 16.50 -10.71
N TYR A 264 -15.79 17.55 -10.06
CA TYR A 264 -15.88 18.93 -10.56
C TYR A 264 -14.54 19.35 -11.17
N TRP A 265 -14.32 19.02 -12.44
CA TRP A 265 -13.06 19.25 -13.15
C TRP A 265 -12.65 20.73 -13.27
N ALA A 266 -13.59 21.67 -13.20
CA ALA A 266 -13.28 23.09 -13.15
C ALA A 266 -12.36 23.44 -11.96
N HIS A 267 -12.48 22.70 -10.84
CA HIS A 267 -11.79 22.93 -9.58
C HIS A 267 -10.84 21.76 -9.19
N THR A 268 -10.70 20.74 -10.04
CA THR A 268 -9.86 19.57 -9.79
C THR A 268 -8.55 19.66 -10.54
N ARG A 269 -7.43 19.42 -9.84
CA ARG A 269 -6.06 19.39 -10.35
C ARG A 269 -5.31 18.22 -9.70
N GLU A 270 -4.03 18.05 -10.03
CA GLU A 270 -3.17 17.01 -9.45
C GLU A 270 -3.12 17.04 -7.91
N ARG A 271 -3.16 18.24 -7.31
CA ARG A 271 -3.02 18.45 -5.86
C ARG A 271 -4.33 18.76 -5.15
N VAL A 272 -5.41 18.96 -5.89
CA VAL A 272 -6.75 19.30 -5.35
C VAL A 272 -7.80 18.50 -6.11
N ASN A 273 -8.66 17.78 -5.38
CA ASN A 273 -9.81 17.06 -5.91
C ASN A 273 -11.10 17.65 -5.31
N VAL A 274 -12.04 18.04 -6.16
CA VAL A 274 -13.38 18.51 -5.76
C VAL A 274 -14.42 17.55 -6.30
N GLN A 275 -15.19 16.95 -5.39
CA GLN A 275 -16.22 15.97 -5.74
C GLN A 275 -17.42 16.09 -4.80
N ASP A 276 -18.55 15.45 -5.16
CA ASP A 276 -19.76 15.44 -4.33
C ASP A 276 -19.43 15.02 -2.89
N PHE A 277 -20.07 15.71 -1.94
CA PHE A 277 -20.13 15.21 -0.57
C PHE A 277 -21.14 14.06 -0.49
N ILE A 278 -20.74 12.92 0.03
CA ILE A 278 -21.62 11.77 0.25
C ILE A 278 -22.17 11.86 1.66
N ASP A 279 -23.46 12.15 1.75
CA ASP A 279 -24.21 12.15 3.01
C ASP A 279 -24.86 10.78 3.21
N GLY A 280 -24.21 9.91 3.99
CA GLY A 280 -24.65 8.53 4.19
C GLY A 280 -24.07 7.93 5.47
N VAL A 281 -24.53 6.75 5.82
CA VAL A 281 -24.02 5.97 6.95
C VAL A 281 -22.71 5.30 6.54
N PRO A 282 -21.57 5.57 7.21
CA PRO A 282 -20.31 4.95 6.88
C PRO A 282 -20.35 3.43 7.10
N GLY A 283 -19.62 2.67 6.30
CA GLY A 283 -19.56 1.22 6.39
C GLY A 283 -19.01 0.68 7.71
N SER A 284 -18.31 1.53 8.47
CA SER A 284 -17.85 1.23 9.84
C SER A 284 -18.97 1.27 10.89
N ASP A 285 -20.10 1.93 10.61
CA ASP A 285 -21.24 2.07 11.52
C ASP A 285 -22.40 1.17 11.08
N LEU A 286 -22.21 -0.14 11.21
CA LEU A 286 -23.24 -1.12 10.87
C LEU A 286 -24.44 -1.07 11.83
N GLU A 287 -24.29 -0.53 13.03
CA GLU A 287 -25.38 -0.44 14.01
C GLU A 287 -26.45 0.58 13.57
N ALA A 288 -26.06 1.61 12.87
CA ALA A 288 -26.99 2.59 12.29
C ALA A 288 -27.84 2.04 11.13
N LEU A 289 -27.50 0.87 10.57
CA LEU A 289 -28.26 0.23 9.49
C LEU A 289 -29.43 -0.57 10.08
N THR A 290 -30.49 0.13 10.45
CA THR A 290 -31.68 -0.52 11.02
C THR A 290 -32.87 -0.40 10.05
N PRO A 291 -33.86 -1.32 10.15
CA PRO A 291 -35.11 -1.24 9.36
C PRO A 291 -35.87 0.06 9.62
N GLU A 292 -35.83 0.60 10.85
CA GLU A 292 -36.46 1.87 11.22
C GLU A 292 -35.82 3.06 10.51
N ALA A 293 -34.50 2.97 10.23
CA ALA A 293 -33.77 3.95 9.42
C ALA A 293 -33.93 3.71 7.91
N GLY A 294 -34.72 2.70 7.51
CA GLY A 294 -35.00 2.37 6.12
C GLY A 294 -33.93 1.51 5.43
N PHE A 295 -33.10 0.78 6.19
CA PHE A 295 -32.07 -0.08 5.67
C PHE A 295 -32.41 -1.57 5.80
N GLU A 296 -32.13 -2.33 4.75
CA GLU A 296 -32.21 -3.78 4.71
C GLU A 296 -30.81 -4.38 4.53
N ARG A 297 -30.19 -4.86 5.60
CA ARG A 297 -28.81 -5.35 5.59
C ARG A 297 -28.56 -6.46 4.56
N THR A 298 -29.51 -7.40 4.42
CA THR A 298 -29.40 -8.48 3.44
C THR A 298 -29.38 -7.95 2.01
N LEU A 299 -30.24 -6.97 1.70
CA LEU A 299 -30.29 -6.34 0.38
C LEU A 299 -29.00 -5.55 0.11
N LEU A 300 -28.48 -4.83 1.10
CA LEU A 300 -27.20 -4.12 1.00
C LEU A 300 -26.04 -5.08 0.74
N ALA A 301 -25.99 -6.22 1.45
CA ALA A 301 -24.97 -7.25 1.23
C ALA A 301 -25.04 -7.83 -0.20
N GLN A 302 -26.24 -8.16 -0.68
CA GLN A 302 -26.47 -8.66 -2.04
C GLN A 302 -26.04 -7.62 -3.10
N ARG A 303 -26.41 -6.35 -2.92
CA ARG A 303 -26.04 -5.25 -3.81
C ARG A 303 -24.52 -4.99 -3.82
N GLY A 304 -23.89 -5.04 -2.65
CA GLY A 304 -22.44 -4.92 -2.50
C GLY A 304 -21.70 -6.04 -3.22
N ALA A 305 -22.11 -7.29 -2.98
CA ALA A 305 -21.54 -8.46 -3.66
C ALA A 305 -21.72 -8.37 -5.19
N HIS A 306 -22.93 -8.01 -5.66
CA HIS A 306 -23.18 -7.83 -7.09
C HIS A 306 -22.27 -6.74 -7.70
N ALA A 307 -22.13 -5.59 -7.04
CA ALA A 307 -21.27 -4.51 -7.53
C ALA A 307 -19.79 -4.94 -7.62
N VAL A 308 -19.28 -5.61 -6.59
CA VAL A 308 -17.89 -6.10 -6.57
C VAL A 308 -17.66 -7.16 -7.64
N LEU A 309 -18.54 -8.14 -7.75
CA LEU A 309 -18.46 -9.17 -8.80
C LEU A 309 -18.50 -8.56 -10.19
N LYS A 310 -19.42 -7.59 -10.44
CA LYS A 310 -19.46 -6.89 -11.71
C LYS A 310 -18.16 -6.16 -12.02
N MET A 311 -17.61 -5.40 -11.06
CA MET A 311 -16.33 -4.70 -11.24
C MET A 311 -15.19 -5.65 -11.60
N ILE A 312 -15.11 -6.81 -10.95
CA ILE A 312 -14.01 -7.78 -11.13
C ILE A 312 -14.22 -8.59 -12.41
N VAL A 313 -15.39 -9.20 -12.56
CA VAL A 313 -15.65 -10.23 -13.58
C VAL A 313 -16.04 -9.60 -14.92
N GLU A 314 -16.98 -8.64 -14.92
CA GLU A 314 -17.47 -8.04 -16.16
C GLU A 314 -16.58 -6.89 -16.64
N ASP A 315 -16.25 -5.94 -15.74
CA ASP A 315 -15.58 -4.72 -16.13
C ASP A 315 -14.03 -4.89 -16.13
N GLY A 316 -13.50 -5.79 -15.30
CA GLY A 316 -12.07 -6.00 -15.11
C GLY A 316 -11.35 -4.77 -14.53
N VAL A 317 -12.10 -3.84 -13.94
CA VAL A 317 -11.61 -2.67 -13.23
C VAL A 317 -12.39 -2.54 -11.95
N PHE A 318 -11.72 -2.62 -10.82
CA PHE A 318 -12.36 -2.70 -9.52
C PHE A 318 -11.68 -1.83 -8.48
N HIS A 319 -12.46 -1.43 -7.48
CA HIS A 319 -11.94 -0.79 -6.28
C HIS A 319 -11.05 -1.77 -5.51
N ALA A 320 -9.77 -1.44 -5.37
CA ALA A 320 -8.81 -2.36 -4.77
C ALA A 320 -8.65 -2.18 -3.25
N ASP A 321 -9.34 -1.20 -2.66
CA ASP A 321 -9.31 -0.91 -1.22
C ASP A 321 -10.71 -0.59 -0.67
N PRO A 322 -11.70 -1.50 -0.79
CA PRO A 322 -13.08 -1.25 -0.36
C PRO A 322 -13.26 -1.44 1.16
N HIS A 323 -12.36 -0.86 1.96
CA HIS A 323 -12.51 -0.93 3.42
C HIS A 323 -13.73 -0.14 3.90
N PRO A 324 -14.26 -0.40 5.12
CA PRO A 324 -15.49 0.24 5.62
C PRO A 324 -15.49 1.76 5.61
N GLY A 325 -14.34 2.41 5.66
CA GLY A 325 -14.21 3.87 5.55
C GLY A 325 -14.45 4.42 4.14
N ASN A 326 -14.38 3.59 3.11
CA ASN A 326 -14.57 3.97 1.70
C ASN A 326 -15.94 3.54 1.16
N VAL A 327 -16.82 3.01 2.02
CA VAL A 327 -18.17 2.57 1.68
C VAL A 327 -19.19 3.36 2.51
N PHE A 328 -20.23 3.87 1.86
CA PHE A 328 -21.33 4.54 2.54
C PHE A 328 -22.66 3.94 2.09
N TYR A 329 -23.59 3.83 3.05
CA TYR A 329 -24.94 3.37 2.79
C TYR A 329 -25.88 4.56 2.73
N LEU A 330 -26.64 4.65 1.64
CA LEU A 330 -27.52 5.77 1.31
C LEU A 330 -28.99 5.35 1.38
N PRO A 331 -29.93 6.29 1.57
CA PRO A 331 -31.37 6.02 1.51
C PRO A 331 -31.77 5.22 0.27
N GLY A 332 -32.75 4.32 0.41
CA GLY A 332 -33.19 3.40 -0.65
C GLY A 332 -32.26 2.21 -0.86
N ASN A 333 -31.47 1.85 0.16
CA ASN A 333 -30.51 0.76 0.14
C ASN A 333 -29.46 0.91 -0.99
N ARG A 334 -29.05 2.13 -1.28
CA ARG A 334 -27.98 2.43 -2.22
C ARG A 334 -26.63 2.37 -1.51
N ILE A 335 -25.60 2.08 -2.29
CA ILE A 335 -24.22 2.00 -1.79
C ILE A 335 -23.38 3.02 -2.54
N ALA A 336 -22.63 3.82 -1.81
CA ALA A 336 -21.63 4.71 -2.39
C ALA A 336 -20.23 4.18 -2.12
N PHE A 337 -19.38 4.20 -3.13
CA PHE A 337 -17.92 3.98 -2.99
C PHE A 337 -17.22 5.31 -3.18
N ILE A 338 -16.25 5.57 -2.31
CA ILE A 338 -15.39 6.76 -2.37
C ILE A 338 -13.92 6.34 -2.37
N ASP A 339 -13.01 7.29 -2.64
CA ASP A 339 -11.55 7.11 -2.61
C ASP A 339 -11.04 6.04 -3.60
N PHE A 340 -10.93 6.43 -4.87
CA PHE A 340 -10.42 5.57 -5.96
C PHE A 340 -8.91 5.72 -6.20
N GLY A 341 -8.16 6.05 -5.15
CA GLY A 341 -6.70 6.11 -5.19
C GLY A 341 -6.06 4.76 -5.56
N MET A 342 -6.71 3.67 -5.13
CA MET A 342 -6.30 2.31 -5.49
C MET A 342 -7.38 1.61 -6.33
N ILE A 343 -7.04 1.32 -7.59
CA ILE A 343 -7.85 0.46 -8.46
C ILE A 343 -7.05 -0.75 -8.93
N GLY A 344 -7.71 -1.90 -8.97
CA GLY A 344 -7.21 -3.11 -9.60
C GLY A 344 -7.65 -3.19 -11.07
N ARG A 345 -6.84 -3.87 -11.88
CA ARG A 345 -7.17 -4.16 -13.29
C ARG A 345 -6.83 -5.60 -13.62
N LEU A 346 -7.79 -6.31 -14.18
CA LEU A 346 -7.62 -7.65 -14.71
C LEU A 346 -7.68 -7.63 -16.23
N SER A 347 -6.73 -8.30 -16.87
CA SER A 347 -6.82 -8.60 -18.29
C SER A 347 -7.98 -9.56 -18.55
N GLN A 348 -8.47 -9.67 -19.80
CA GLN A 348 -9.49 -10.64 -20.18
C GLN A 348 -9.10 -12.05 -19.74
N ARG A 349 -7.88 -12.47 -20.06
CA ARG A 349 -7.35 -13.78 -19.64
C ARG A 349 -7.47 -14.01 -18.13
N ARG A 350 -7.08 -13.03 -17.30
CA ARG A 350 -7.16 -13.16 -15.82
C ARG A 350 -8.59 -13.20 -15.30
N ARG A 351 -9.53 -12.55 -15.99
CA ARG A 351 -10.95 -12.62 -15.67
C ARG A 351 -11.52 -14.02 -15.98
N ASP A 352 -11.15 -14.56 -17.14
CA ASP A 352 -11.56 -15.89 -17.56
C ASP A 352 -11.02 -16.98 -16.62
N GLU A 353 -9.74 -16.88 -16.22
CA GLU A 353 -9.11 -17.74 -15.22
C GLU A 353 -9.83 -17.64 -13.85
N LEU A 354 -10.15 -16.42 -13.39
CA LEU A 354 -10.88 -16.21 -12.13
C LEU A 354 -12.29 -16.82 -12.18
N LEU A 355 -13.00 -16.65 -13.31
CA LEU A 355 -14.30 -17.27 -13.52
C LEU A 355 -14.21 -18.79 -13.49
N GLN A 356 -13.20 -19.37 -14.14
CA GLN A 356 -12.97 -20.81 -14.13
C GLN A 356 -12.69 -21.33 -12.71
N LEU A 357 -11.88 -20.59 -11.94
CA LEU A 357 -11.62 -20.92 -10.54
C LEU A 357 -12.88 -20.88 -9.70
N LEU A 358 -13.69 -19.80 -9.79
CA LEU A 358 -14.95 -19.68 -9.05
C LEU A 358 -15.97 -20.75 -9.44
N LEU A 359 -16.11 -21.06 -10.72
CA LEU A 359 -16.98 -22.13 -11.20
C LEU A 359 -16.50 -23.49 -10.70
N GLY A 360 -15.18 -23.75 -10.77
CA GLY A 360 -14.59 -24.99 -10.27
C GLY A 360 -14.85 -25.21 -8.77
N LEU A 361 -14.81 -24.13 -7.96
CA LEU A 361 -15.17 -24.19 -6.54
C LEU A 361 -16.66 -24.49 -6.32
N VAL A 362 -17.55 -23.84 -7.08
CA VAL A 362 -19.01 -24.02 -6.94
C VAL A 362 -19.47 -25.37 -7.47
N GLU A 363 -18.90 -25.86 -8.56
CA GLU A 363 -19.27 -27.09 -9.23
C GLU A 363 -18.50 -28.33 -8.73
N HIS A 364 -17.67 -28.22 -7.67
CA HIS A 364 -16.83 -29.31 -7.14
C HIS A 364 -15.90 -29.91 -8.20
N GLN A 365 -15.15 -29.08 -8.90
CA GLN A 365 -14.17 -29.49 -9.89
C GLN A 365 -12.75 -29.16 -9.41
N PRO A 366 -12.16 -29.93 -8.49
CA PRO A 366 -10.86 -29.61 -7.88
C PRO A 366 -9.73 -29.55 -8.91
N GLN A 367 -9.77 -30.34 -9.99
CA GLN A 367 -8.80 -30.27 -11.07
C GLN A 367 -8.84 -28.90 -11.77
N ALA A 368 -10.01 -28.37 -12.10
CA ALA A 368 -10.14 -27.08 -12.76
C ALA A 368 -9.58 -25.93 -11.88
N VAL A 369 -9.77 -26.04 -10.57
CA VAL A 369 -9.19 -25.10 -9.59
C VAL A 369 -7.67 -25.24 -9.55
N ALA A 370 -7.15 -26.46 -9.50
CA ALA A 370 -5.73 -26.76 -9.50
C ALA A 370 -5.03 -26.21 -10.74
N ASP A 371 -5.58 -26.41 -11.93
CA ASP A 371 -5.05 -25.95 -13.21
C ASP A 371 -4.88 -24.42 -13.21
N VAL A 372 -5.88 -23.68 -12.73
CA VAL A 372 -5.81 -22.21 -12.63
C VAL A 372 -4.74 -21.77 -11.63
N LEU A 373 -4.65 -22.42 -10.47
CA LEU A 373 -3.65 -22.08 -9.47
C LEU A 373 -2.24 -22.39 -9.96
N LEU A 374 -2.03 -23.48 -10.66
CA LEU A 374 -0.74 -23.83 -11.28
C LEU A 374 -0.33 -22.81 -12.36
N ASP A 375 -1.28 -22.39 -13.21
CA ASP A 375 -1.03 -21.31 -14.19
C ASP A 375 -0.61 -19.98 -13.50
N TRP A 376 -1.11 -19.72 -12.29
CA TRP A 376 -0.79 -18.51 -11.55
C TRP A 376 0.57 -18.56 -10.85
N THR A 377 1.01 -19.74 -10.41
CA THR A 377 2.32 -19.92 -9.78
C THR A 377 3.46 -19.90 -10.80
N GLY A 378 3.16 -20.16 -12.09
CA GLY A 378 4.18 -20.35 -13.12
C GLY A 378 4.94 -21.66 -12.93
N ASP A 379 6.01 -21.87 -13.71
CA ASP A 379 6.87 -23.06 -13.64
C ASP A 379 7.76 -23.04 -12.37
N GLU A 380 7.20 -22.85 -11.18
CA GLU A 380 8.00 -22.97 -9.96
C GLU A 380 8.36 -24.45 -9.73
N PRO A 381 9.66 -24.81 -9.72
CA PRO A 381 10.09 -26.18 -9.51
C PRO A 381 9.79 -26.59 -8.08
N GLY A 382 8.98 -27.64 -7.91
CA GLY A 382 8.71 -28.27 -6.60
C GLY A 382 7.25 -28.37 -6.19
N VAL A 383 6.31 -27.84 -6.94
CA VAL A 383 4.88 -28.01 -6.67
C VAL A 383 4.50 -29.48 -6.93
N GLN A 384 4.07 -30.19 -5.87
CA GLN A 384 3.54 -31.56 -6.01
C GLN A 384 2.07 -31.48 -6.40
N ILE A 385 1.77 -31.62 -7.69
CA ILE A 385 0.43 -31.47 -8.25
C ILE A 385 -0.60 -32.34 -7.52
N GLY A 386 -0.30 -33.62 -7.25
CA GLY A 386 -1.21 -34.51 -6.55
C GLY A 386 -1.49 -34.12 -5.08
N GLN A 387 -0.54 -33.47 -4.41
CA GLN A 387 -0.77 -32.93 -3.07
C GLN A 387 -1.67 -31.67 -3.14
N LEU A 388 -1.43 -30.80 -4.11
CA LEU A 388 -2.26 -29.61 -4.33
C LEU A 388 -3.71 -29.99 -4.65
N GLU A 389 -3.93 -30.97 -5.54
CA GLU A 389 -5.28 -31.47 -5.85
C GLU A 389 -5.97 -32.00 -4.61
N THR A 390 -5.29 -32.79 -3.77
CA THR A 390 -5.85 -33.34 -2.52
C THR A 390 -6.22 -32.24 -1.52
N GLU A 391 -5.38 -31.22 -1.39
CA GLU A 391 -5.63 -30.08 -0.50
C GLU A 391 -6.80 -29.23 -1.01
N ILE A 392 -6.92 -29.04 -2.33
CA ILE A 392 -8.05 -28.35 -2.96
C ILE A 392 -9.35 -29.13 -2.76
N GLU A 393 -9.34 -30.46 -2.97
CA GLU A 393 -10.49 -31.31 -2.75
C GLU A 393 -10.98 -31.20 -1.30
N ALA A 394 -10.08 -31.32 -0.33
CA ALA A 394 -10.39 -31.13 1.09
C ALA A 394 -10.94 -29.74 1.41
N PHE A 395 -10.39 -28.70 0.79
CA PHE A 395 -10.87 -27.33 0.95
C PHE A 395 -12.29 -27.15 0.37
N VAL A 396 -12.54 -27.65 -0.84
CA VAL A 396 -13.84 -27.55 -1.50
C VAL A 396 -14.90 -28.31 -0.68
N ASP A 397 -14.59 -29.52 -0.21
CA ASP A 397 -15.50 -30.30 0.63
C ASP A 397 -15.83 -29.63 1.97
N GLN A 398 -14.82 -28.99 2.59
CA GLN A 398 -15.01 -28.30 3.86
C GLN A 398 -15.97 -27.11 3.75
N TYR A 399 -15.93 -26.36 2.65
CA TYR A 399 -16.68 -25.11 2.48
C TYR A 399 -17.93 -25.24 1.61
N HIS A 400 -18.18 -26.42 1.01
CA HIS A 400 -19.37 -26.64 0.20
C HIS A 400 -20.63 -26.60 1.06
N GLY A 401 -21.59 -25.78 0.65
CA GLY A 401 -22.88 -25.65 1.34
C GLY A 401 -22.83 -24.96 2.70
N VAL A 402 -21.66 -24.47 3.13
CA VAL A 402 -21.55 -23.66 4.34
C VAL A 402 -21.94 -22.23 3.99
N PRO A 403 -22.95 -21.61 4.66
CA PRO A 403 -23.23 -20.19 4.47
C PRO A 403 -21.99 -19.38 4.83
N LEU A 404 -21.58 -18.48 3.96
CA LEU A 404 -20.56 -17.48 4.29
C LEU A 404 -21.17 -16.57 5.37
N ALA A 405 -20.72 -16.74 6.62
CA ALA A 405 -21.17 -15.96 7.77
C ALA A 405 -20.47 -14.61 7.82
#